data_3aea90669c1063563e7f65be59bef294
#
_entry.id   3aea90669c1063563e7f65be59bef294
#
_cell.length_a   1.000
_cell.length_b   1.000
_cell.length_c   1.000
_cell.angle_alpha   90.00
_cell.angle_beta   90.00
_cell.angle_gamma   90.00
#
_symmetry.space_group_name_H-M   'P 1'
#
loop_
_entity.id
_entity.type
_entity.pdbx_description
1 polymer ?
#
loop_
_entity_poly.entity_id
_entity_poly.type
_entity_poly.pdbx_seq_one_letter_code
_entity_poly.pdbx_strand_id
1 'polypeptide(L)' 'MATRQDQDLFEDILITEKNLCSLLATGVTECATANVRTNIKEVLNCELDTQNQVFNTMSSKGWYQTEAAEQTTKHTYT' A
#
# COMPACT_ATOMS: atom_id res chain seq x y z
N MET A 1 22.45 -1.94 -11.67
CA MET A 1 22.15 -3.04 -10.80
C MET A 1 21.59 -2.54 -9.49
N ALA A 2 20.54 -3.17 -9.01
CA ALA A 2 19.94 -2.75 -7.76
C ALA A 2 20.85 -3.10 -6.59
N THR A 3 20.92 -2.22 -5.60
CA THR A 3 21.76 -2.42 -4.44
C THR A 3 20.88 -2.67 -3.23
N ARG A 4 21.53 -3.04 -2.12
CA ARG A 4 20.83 -3.18 -0.87
C ARG A 4 20.20 -1.85 -0.46
N GLN A 5 20.89 -0.75 -0.77
CA GLN A 5 20.35 0.56 -0.47
C GLN A 5 19.07 0.83 -1.25
N ASP A 6 19.04 0.40 -2.51
CA ASP A 6 17.82 0.57 -3.31
C ASP A 6 16.68 -0.24 -2.72
N GLN A 7 16.96 -1.46 -2.28
CA GLN A 7 15.95 -2.28 -1.64
C GLN A 7 15.41 -1.61 -0.38
N ASP A 8 16.30 -1.05 0.43
CA ASP A 8 15.88 -0.38 1.66
C ASP A 8 14.99 0.81 1.36
N LEU A 9 15.33 1.58 0.33
CA LEU A 9 14.52 2.73 -0.06
C LEU A 9 13.12 2.30 -0.51
N PHE A 10 13.04 1.22 -1.28
CA PHE A 10 11.74 0.73 -1.72
C PHE A 10 10.93 0.20 -0.55
N GLU A 11 11.57 -0.43 0.43
CA GLU A 11 10.86 -0.89 1.60
C GLU A 11 10.31 0.28 2.40
N ASP A 12 11.07 1.35 2.52
CA ASP A 12 10.59 2.54 3.22
C ASP A 12 9.40 3.15 2.49
N ILE A 13 9.47 3.21 1.16
CA ILE A 13 8.36 3.74 0.37
C ILE A 13 7.12 2.88 0.57
N LEU A 14 7.28 1.55 0.55
CA LEU A 14 6.13 0.67 0.70
C LEU A 14 5.48 0.85 2.06
N ILE A 15 6.26 0.95 3.11
CA ILE A 15 5.74 1.16 4.46
C ILE A 15 5.01 2.50 4.54
N THR A 16 5.60 3.53 3.96
CA THR A 16 5.00 4.87 3.96
C THR A 16 3.67 4.84 3.22
N GLU A 17 3.62 4.19 2.05
CA GLU A 17 2.38 4.10 1.30
C GLU A 17 1.30 3.35 2.06
N LYS A 18 1.66 2.27 2.73
CA LYS A 18 0.70 1.52 3.53
C LYS A 18 0.15 2.36 4.67
N ASN A 19 1.02 3.10 5.34
CA ASN A 19 0.58 3.97 6.44
C ASN A 19 -0.31 5.09 5.93
N LEU A 20 0.03 5.66 4.79
CA LEU A 20 -0.76 6.73 4.20
C LEU A 20 -2.14 6.22 3.79
N CYS A 21 -2.21 5.05 3.17
CA CYS A 21 -3.49 4.47 2.78
C CYS A 21 -4.36 4.20 4.00
N SER A 22 -3.76 3.72 5.08
CA SER A 22 -4.50 3.48 6.31
C SER A 22 -5.06 4.77 6.89
N LEU A 23 -4.26 5.83 6.87
CA LEU A 23 -4.70 7.13 7.36
C LEU A 23 -5.82 7.69 6.50
N LEU A 24 -5.68 7.58 5.19
CA LEU A 24 -6.71 8.07 4.28
C LEU A 24 -8.01 7.29 4.43
N ALA A 25 -7.92 5.98 4.63
CA ALA A 25 -9.11 5.17 4.86
C ALA A 25 -9.84 5.61 6.13
N THR A 26 -9.09 5.90 7.18
CA THR A 26 -9.66 6.41 8.40
C THR A 26 -10.34 7.76 8.14
N GLY A 27 -9.69 8.62 7.36
CA GLY A 27 -10.26 9.91 7.01
C GLY A 27 -11.59 9.77 6.28
N VAL A 28 -11.67 8.82 5.35
CA VAL A 28 -12.91 8.60 4.61
C VAL A 28 -14.04 8.19 5.57
N THR A 29 -13.73 7.28 6.49
CA THR A 29 -14.77 6.75 7.37
C THR A 29 -15.25 7.78 8.40
N GLU A 30 -14.41 8.78 8.70
CA GLU A 30 -14.79 9.76 9.72
C GLU A 30 -15.18 11.11 9.14
N CYS A 31 -15.16 11.24 7.83
CA CYS A 31 -15.46 12.53 7.22
C CYS A 31 -16.97 12.69 7.06
N ALA A 32 -17.49 13.80 7.55
CA ALA A 32 -18.93 14.08 7.50
C ALA A 32 -19.34 14.81 6.24
N THR A 33 -18.39 15.47 5.57
CA THR A 33 -18.70 16.29 4.40
C THR A 33 -18.53 15.47 3.13
N ALA A 34 -19.61 15.37 2.34
CA ALA A 34 -19.62 14.51 1.17
C ALA A 34 -18.53 14.84 0.16
N ASN A 35 -18.33 16.11 -0.12
CA ASN A 35 -17.32 16.52 -1.10
C ASN A 35 -15.91 16.16 -0.63
N VAL A 36 -15.62 16.39 0.64
CA VAL A 36 -14.31 16.09 1.18
C VAL A 36 -14.11 14.58 1.20
N ARG A 37 -15.15 13.82 1.55
CA ARG A 37 -15.06 12.38 1.52
C ARG A 37 -14.71 11.87 0.13
N THR A 38 -15.38 12.41 -0.90
CA THR A 38 -15.11 11.99 -2.27
C THR A 38 -13.66 12.29 -2.65
N ASN A 39 -13.16 13.46 -2.28
CA ASN A 39 -11.79 13.82 -2.59
C ASN A 39 -10.79 12.91 -1.90
N ILE A 40 -11.04 12.57 -0.63
CA ILE A 40 -10.14 11.67 0.09
C ILE A 40 -10.17 10.28 -0.55
N LYS A 41 -11.35 9.82 -0.98
CA LYS A 41 -11.44 8.52 -1.66
C LYS A 41 -10.63 8.51 -2.94
N GLU A 42 -10.65 9.59 -3.69
CA GLU A 42 -9.87 9.67 -4.92
C GLU A 42 -8.37 9.62 -4.65
N VAL A 43 -7.93 10.33 -3.62
CA VAL A 43 -6.53 10.30 -3.23
C VAL A 43 -6.16 8.90 -2.74
N LEU A 44 -7.02 8.27 -1.96
CA LEU A 44 -6.78 6.91 -1.48
C LEU A 44 -6.61 5.94 -2.65
N ASN A 45 -7.48 6.04 -3.66
CA ASN A 45 -7.37 5.16 -4.82
C ASN A 45 -6.05 5.37 -5.55
N CYS A 46 -5.60 6.61 -5.69
CA CYS A 46 -4.31 6.91 -6.29
C CYS A 46 -3.17 6.28 -5.49
N GLU A 47 -3.23 6.40 -4.17
CA GLU A 47 -2.17 5.87 -3.33
C GLU A 47 -2.16 4.34 -3.33
N LEU A 48 -3.33 3.73 -3.43
CA LEU A 48 -3.39 2.27 -3.55
C LEU A 48 -2.75 1.80 -4.85
N ASP A 49 -2.96 2.53 -5.94
CA ASP A 49 -2.31 2.19 -7.20
C ASP A 49 -0.80 2.35 -7.11
N THR A 50 -0.34 3.41 -6.47
CA THR A 50 1.08 3.64 -6.27
C THR A 50 1.70 2.53 -5.42
N GLN A 51 1.02 2.17 -4.33
CA GLN A 51 1.49 1.10 -3.47
C GLN A 51 1.59 -0.21 -4.25
N ASN A 52 0.62 -0.48 -5.11
CA ASN A 52 0.63 -1.69 -5.91
C ASN A 52 1.79 -1.70 -6.89
N GLN A 53 2.12 -0.55 -7.49
CA GLN A 53 3.25 -0.46 -8.40
C GLN A 53 4.56 -0.69 -7.67
N VAL A 54 4.71 -0.12 -6.46
CA VAL A 54 5.90 -0.33 -5.66
C VAL A 54 6.03 -1.81 -5.30
N PHE A 55 4.93 -2.41 -4.85
CA PHE A 55 4.91 -3.82 -4.49
C PHE A 55 5.31 -4.70 -5.67
N ASN A 56 4.74 -4.43 -6.85
CA ASN A 56 5.05 -5.23 -8.04
C ASN A 56 6.51 -5.09 -8.43
N THR A 57 7.05 -3.90 -8.33
CA THR A 57 8.47 -3.67 -8.64
C THR A 57 9.35 -4.47 -7.68
N MET A 58 9.03 -4.45 -6.38
CA MET A 58 9.82 -5.17 -5.40
C MET A 58 9.70 -6.67 -5.63
N SER A 59 8.51 -7.15 -5.97
CA SER A 59 8.31 -8.57 -6.25
C SER A 59 9.13 -9.02 -7.45
N SER A 60 9.15 -8.20 -8.50
CA SER A 60 9.89 -8.57 -9.70
C SER A 60 11.40 -8.58 -9.47
N LYS A 61 11.87 -7.86 -8.47
CA LYS A 61 13.29 -7.86 -8.12
C LYS A 61 13.63 -8.87 -7.04
N GLY A 62 12.64 -9.63 -6.58
CA GLY A 62 12.88 -10.62 -5.56
C GLY A 62 13.02 -10.05 -4.16
N TRP A 63 12.63 -8.80 -3.96
CA TRP A 63 12.78 -8.15 -2.67
C TRP A 63 11.59 -8.37 -1.74
N TYR A 64 10.49 -8.93 -2.25
CA TYR A 64 9.28 -9.07 -1.46
C TYR A 64 8.58 -10.35 -1.86
N GLN A 65 8.32 -11.20 -0.88
CA GLN A 65 7.69 -12.48 -1.12
C GLN A 65 6.20 -12.37 -0.87
N THR A 66 5.42 -13.04 -1.71
CA THR A 66 3.99 -12.94 -1.61
C THR A 66 3.30 -14.24 -1.25
N GLU A 67 4.04 -15.33 -1.17
CA GLU A 67 3.37 -16.59 -0.92
C GLU A 67 2.70 -16.63 0.43
N ALA A 68 3.20 -15.86 1.36
CA ALA A 68 2.57 -15.84 2.66
C ALA A 68 1.15 -15.33 2.56
N ALA A 69 0.94 -14.37 1.70
CA ALA A 69 -0.38 -13.81 1.57
C ALA A 69 -1.36 -14.81 1.03
N GLU A 70 -0.93 -15.63 0.12
CA GLU A 70 -1.86 -16.54 -0.46
C GLU A 70 -2.20 -17.64 0.46
N GLN A 71 -1.33 -17.99 1.33
CA GLN A 71 -1.71 -19.00 2.21
C GLN A 71 -2.62 -18.56 3.23
N THR A 72 -2.51 -17.35 3.54
CA THR A 72 -3.33 -16.97 4.57
C THR A 72 -4.67 -16.82 4.20
N THR A 73 -4.77 -16.64 3.21
CA THR A 73 -5.94 -16.47 3.00
C THR A 73 -6.67 -17.25 3.65
N LYS A 74 -6.46 -17.57 3.85
CA LYS A 74 -7.15 -18.24 4.47
C LYS A 74 -7.27 -17.83 5.72
N HIS A 75 -6.88 -17.09 6.07
CA HIS A 75 -7.01 -16.82 7.14
C HIS A 75 -7.50 -16.05 7.49
N THR A 76 -7.42 -15.63 7.12
CA THR A 76 -7.72 -15.07 7.44
C THR A 76 -8.18 -14.58 7.80
N TYR A 77 -8.22 -14.13 7.97
CA TYR A 77 -8.68 -13.67 8.48
C TYR A 77 -9.45 -13.51 8.71
N THR A 78 -9.31 -13.53 8.52
CA THR A 78 -9.91 -13.45 8.92
C THR A 78 -10.23 -13.25 9.46
#